data_8872fb47dcdb1d14d2bde42c97e0950e
#
_entry.id   8872fb47dcdb1d14d2bde42c97e0950e
#
_cell.length_a   1.000
_cell.length_b   1.000
_cell.length_c   1.000
_cell.angle_alpha   90.00
_cell.angle_beta   90.00
_cell.angle_gamma   90.00
#
_symmetry.space_group_name_H-M   'P 1'
#
loop_
_entity.id
_entity.type
_entity.pdbx_description
1 polymer ?
#
loop_
_entity_poly.entity_id
_entity_poly.type
_entity_poly.pdbx_seq_one_letter_code
_entity_poly.pdbx_strand_id
1 'polypeptide(L)'
;MHTTVTRFAASAVAALLLLIAGAKANACTTAIVSARASSTGRPMIWKQRDADNVRNTLAHVKGERYSYTGIFADTDTGHRKTYGGINEAGFAIANNLSYNLRPDDTGTQNGLLMSRALGICESLEDFENMLREGTGLEISANFAVIDAHGGAAYFEAWDHGYTRYDVPEGGVLYRTNFSLSGRENEGGGYARYEAISRIMEKRPRGGYSPEFFLDAARNFHHGFSGKDALKGNALVYDNHLIPRPWSASSVIIEGVTQAQRPDAGMMWFVPGYPPCSYAVAAWVAAGDNLPATVSGDAPANALAVELMHKVHPFFQNEEGAEYLDVKAVKKILPVVRKAEKAELREARQTDGFNPAEVLGYNKACEERFEAFKQKVTR
;
A
#
# COMPACT_ATOMS: atom_id res chain seq x y z
N MET A 1 44.25 -34.94 17.70
CA MET A 1 43.68 -33.62 17.99
C MET A 1 43.09 -32.99 16.72
N HIS A 2 42.11 -33.61 16.06
CA HIS A 2 41.50 -33.07 14.84
C HIS A 2 40.07 -33.53 14.69
N THR A 3 39.18 -33.23 15.70
CA THR A 3 37.75 -33.60 15.58
C THR A 3 36.79 -32.62 16.26
N THR A 4 37.26 -31.44 16.70
CA THR A 4 36.42 -30.55 17.52
C THR A 4 36.04 -29.22 16.80
N VAL A 5 36.57 -28.91 15.61
CA VAL A 5 36.35 -27.63 14.93
C VAL A 5 35.16 -27.68 13.94
N THR A 6 34.78 -28.87 13.46
CA THR A 6 33.74 -29.02 12.43
C THR A 6 32.30 -29.00 12.97
N ARG A 7 32.08 -29.12 14.27
CA ARG A 7 30.72 -29.12 14.86
C ARG A 7 30.18 -27.72 15.21
N PHE A 8 31.05 -26.74 15.42
CA PHE A 8 30.60 -25.36 15.73
C PHE A 8 30.18 -24.56 14.52
N ALA A 9 30.74 -24.83 13.33
CA ALA A 9 30.33 -24.13 12.09
C ALA A 9 28.94 -24.55 11.57
N ALA A 10 28.58 -25.84 11.75
CA ALA A 10 27.28 -26.35 11.33
C ALA A 10 26.10 -25.81 12.19
N SER A 11 26.35 -25.58 13.49
CA SER A 11 25.32 -25.05 14.40
C SER A 11 25.08 -23.57 14.22
N ALA A 12 26.07 -22.78 13.84
CA ALA A 12 25.91 -21.35 13.56
C ALA A 12 25.15 -21.09 12.24
N VAL A 13 25.37 -21.91 11.21
CA VAL A 13 24.66 -21.84 9.94
C VAL A 13 23.21 -22.32 10.10
N ALA A 14 22.94 -23.35 10.90
CA ALA A 14 21.57 -23.79 11.19
C ALA A 14 20.78 -22.78 12.04
N ALA A 15 21.44 -22.10 12.99
CA ALA A 15 20.81 -21.03 13.78
C ALA A 15 20.49 -19.76 12.92
N LEU A 16 21.36 -19.45 11.95
CA LEU A 16 21.14 -18.33 11.03
C LEU A 16 20.01 -18.64 10.01
N LEU A 17 19.85 -19.90 9.62
CA LEU A 17 18.75 -20.35 8.75
C LEU A 17 17.40 -20.45 9.48
N LEU A 18 17.40 -20.72 10.79
CA LEU A 18 16.17 -20.75 11.62
C LEU A 18 15.63 -19.35 11.96
N LEU A 19 16.46 -18.31 11.88
CA LEU A 19 16.02 -16.91 12.05
C LEU A 19 15.38 -16.32 10.77
N ILE A 20 15.45 -17.01 9.64
CA ILE A 20 14.85 -16.58 8.37
C ILE A 20 13.44 -17.17 8.16
N ALA A 21 13.06 -18.20 8.94
CA ALA A 21 11.82 -18.97 8.73
C ALA A 21 10.64 -18.54 9.62
N GLY A 22 10.51 -17.26 9.99
CA GLY A 22 9.55 -16.94 11.03
C GLY A 22 8.92 -15.56 11.04
N ALA A 23 8.58 -14.97 9.92
CA ALA A 23 7.65 -13.85 9.96
C ALA A 23 6.70 -13.92 8.74
N LYS A 24 5.61 -14.64 8.89
CA LYS A 24 4.35 -14.31 8.19
C LYS A 24 3.92 -12.94 8.73
N ALA A 25 4.67 -11.92 8.40
CA ALA A 25 4.49 -10.61 8.98
C ALA A 25 3.76 -9.74 7.97
N ASN A 26 2.70 -9.09 8.44
CA ASN A 26 2.12 -7.95 7.77
C ASN A 26 3.24 -7.01 7.36
N ALA A 27 3.53 -6.96 6.09
CA ALA A 27 4.67 -6.24 5.56
C ALA A 27 4.20 -5.29 4.47
N CYS A 28 4.50 -4.01 4.59
CA CYS A 28 4.05 -3.00 3.64
C CYS A 28 5.24 -2.23 3.08
N THR A 29 5.00 -1.54 1.97
CA THR A 29 5.92 -0.52 1.43
C THR A 29 5.11 0.74 1.23
N THR A 30 5.61 1.90 1.68
CA THR A 30 4.95 3.19 1.50
C THR A 30 5.92 4.23 0.96
N ALA A 31 5.39 5.23 0.26
CA ALA A 31 6.11 6.43 -0.12
C ALA A 31 5.22 7.67 0.01
N ILE A 32 5.83 8.81 0.32
CA ILE A 32 5.19 10.13 0.30
C ILE A 32 5.93 10.99 -0.70
N VAL A 33 5.17 11.68 -1.53
CA VAL A 33 5.69 12.64 -2.52
C VAL A 33 5.13 14.02 -2.20
N SER A 34 6.00 15.02 -2.10
CA SER A 34 5.56 16.41 -1.97
C SER A 34 4.86 16.89 -3.25
N ALA A 35 3.99 17.89 -3.14
CA ALA A 35 3.26 18.45 -4.29
C ALA A 35 4.19 18.85 -5.44
N ARG A 36 5.33 19.47 -5.13
CA ARG A 36 6.31 19.92 -6.14
C ARG A 36 7.09 18.79 -6.81
N ALA A 37 7.19 17.61 -6.18
CA ALA A 37 7.81 16.43 -6.78
C ALA A 37 6.82 15.61 -7.61
N SER A 38 5.54 15.87 -7.46
CA SER A 38 4.46 15.19 -8.16
C SER A 38 4.22 15.78 -9.56
N SER A 39 3.90 14.93 -10.53
CA SER A 39 3.52 15.34 -11.88
C SER A 39 2.15 16.02 -11.95
N THR A 40 1.30 15.81 -10.95
CA THR A 40 -0.03 16.42 -10.85
C THR A 40 -0.03 17.72 -10.05
N GLY A 41 1.12 18.09 -9.45
CA GLY A 41 1.21 19.23 -8.53
C GLY A 41 0.49 18.99 -7.19
N ARG A 42 0.08 17.76 -6.90
CA ARG A 42 -0.63 17.36 -5.68
C ARG A 42 0.25 16.44 -4.83
N PRO A 43 0.25 16.56 -3.51
CA PRO A 43 0.97 15.60 -2.67
C PRO A 43 0.35 14.22 -2.80
N MET A 44 1.16 13.16 -2.69
CA MET A 44 0.67 11.79 -2.80
C MET A 44 1.24 10.89 -1.72
N ILE A 45 0.41 9.94 -1.27
CA ILE A 45 0.85 8.77 -0.53
C ILE A 45 0.64 7.54 -1.40
N TRP A 46 1.66 6.71 -1.55
CA TRP A 46 1.53 5.36 -2.08
C TRP A 46 1.71 4.33 -0.98
N LYS A 47 0.87 3.30 -0.98
CA LYS A 47 1.01 2.14 -0.11
C LYS A 47 0.79 0.85 -0.89
N GLN A 48 1.77 -0.05 -0.80
CA GLN A 48 1.62 -1.47 -1.09
C GLN A 48 1.37 -2.19 0.23
N ARG A 49 0.18 -2.76 0.39
CA ARG A 49 -0.21 -3.47 1.60
C ARG A 49 0.04 -4.96 1.45
N ASP A 50 0.77 -5.55 2.38
CA ASP A 50 0.92 -7.00 2.51
C ASP A 50 0.32 -7.45 3.84
N ALA A 51 -0.50 -8.49 3.84
CA ALA A 51 -1.15 -9.01 5.03
C ALA A 51 -1.72 -10.42 4.81
N ASP A 52 -1.96 -11.14 5.90
CA ASP A 52 -2.56 -12.48 5.87
C ASP A 52 -4.00 -12.43 5.33
N ASN A 53 -4.79 -11.43 5.71
CA ASN A 53 -6.07 -11.16 5.05
C ASN A 53 -5.83 -10.35 3.77
N VAL A 54 -5.88 -11.04 2.64
CA VAL A 54 -5.70 -10.46 1.29
C VAL A 54 -6.96 -9.85 0.69
N ARG A 55 -8.09 -9.89 1.42
CA ARG A 55 -9.35 -9.31 0.98
C ARG A 55 -9.56 -7.92 1.55
N ASN A 56 -9.78 -6.96 0.67
CA ASN A 56 -9.96 -5.55 1.03
C ASN A 56 -11.12 -4.94 0.26
N THR A 57 -11.77 -3.97 0.89
CA THR A 57 -12.83 -3.17 0.31
C THR A 57 -12.61 -1.69 0.59
N LEU A 58 -13.14 -0.81 -0.25
CA LEU A 58 -13.30 0.60 0.06
C LEU A 58 -14.63 0.83 0.77
N ALA A 59 -14.63 1.74 1.73
CA ALA A 59 -15.85 2.25 2.32
C ALA A 59 -15.74 3.75 2.58
N HIS A 60 -16.87 4.44 2.45
CA HIS A 60 -17.05 5.79 2.96
C HIS A 60 -17.57 5.69 4.39
N VAL A 61 -16.98 6.43 5.31
CA VAL A 61 -17.27 6.35 6.73
C VAL A 61 -17.52 7.75 7.27
N LYS A 62 -18.60 7.91 8.02
CA LYS A 62 -18.89 9.14 8.74
C LYS A 62 -18.06 9.18 10.01
N GLY A 63 -17.05 10.04 10.06
CA GLY A 63 -16.26 10.29 11.27
C GLY A 63 -16.95 11.27 12.22
N GLU A 64 -16.26 11.61 13.31
CA GLU A 64 -16.76 12.53 14.33
C GLU A 64 -16.88 13.96 13.79
N ARG A 65 -15.86 14.44 13.08
CA ARG A 65 -15.80 15.78 12.48
C ARG A 65 -15.83 15.73 10.96
N TYR A 66 -15.12 14.76 10.36
CA TYR A 66 -14.97 14.62 8.92
C TYR A 66 -15.35 13.23 8.45
N SER A 67 -16.09 13.15 7.34
CA SER A 67 -16.28 11.89 6.62
C SER A 67 -15.02 11.56 5.83
N TYR A 68 -14.76 10.28 5.60
CA TYR A 68 -13.57 9.83 4.89
C TYR A 68 -13.82 8.57 4.07
N THR A 69 -13.01 8.39 3.03
CA THR A 69 -12.94 7.14 2.27
C THR A 69 -11.69 6.39 2.72
N GLY A 70 -11.86 5.13 3.10
CA GLY A 70 -10.79 4.29 3.63
C GLY A 70 -10.79 2.87 3.07
N ILE A 71 -9.67 2.17 3.29
CA ILE A 71 -9.45 0.77 2.93
C ILE A 71 -9.65 -0.07 4.18
N PHE A 72 -10.46 -1.12 4.09
CA PHE A 72 -10.77 -2.01 5.21
C PHE A 72 -10.59 -3.48 4.81
N ALA A 73 -10.44 -4.37 5.80
CA ALA A 73 -10.61 -5.79 5.57
C ALA A 73 -12.08 -6.07 5.26
N ASP A 74 -12.35 -7.03 4.38
CA ASP A 74 -13.73 -7.50 4.12
C ASP A 74 -14.43 -8.03 5.38
N THR A 75 -13.66 -8.50 6.36
CA THR A 75 -14.15 -8.99 7.66
C THR A 75 -14.43 -7.87 8.67
N ASP A 76 -13.98 -6.65 8.44
CA ASP A 76 -14.25 -5.48 9.29
C ASP A 76 -15.54 -4.78 8.85
N THR A 77 -16.67 -5.44 9.06
CA THR A 77 -18.01 -4.93 8.68
C THR A 77 -18.40 -3.63 9.39
N GLY A 78 -17.74 -3.30 10.48
CA GLY A 78 -17.91 -2.02 11.19
C GLY A 78 -16.98 -0.91 10.72
N HIS A 79 -16.10 -1.18 9.76
CA HIS A 79 -15.12 -0.24 9.19
C HIS A 79 -14.31 0.52 10.24
N ARG A 80 -13.87 -0.20 11.28
CA ARG A 80 -13.21 0.41 12.45
C ARG A 80 -11.71 0.54 12.31
N LYS A 81 -11.06 -0.35 11.54
CA LYS A 81 -9.59 -0.44 11.41
C LYS A 81 -9.17 -0.21 9.96
N THR A 82 -9.01 1.06 9.57
CA THR A 82 -8.55 1.37 8.21
C THR A 82 -7.08 1.03 8.01
N TYR A 83 -6.73 0.74 6.77
CA TYR A 83 -5.35 0.56 6.32
C TYR A 83 -4.76 1.81 5.65
N GLY A 84 -5.56 2.84 5.48
CA GLY A 84 -5.25 4.14 4.93
C GLY A 84 -6.47 4.74 4.27
N GLY A 85 -6.48 6.06 4.10
CA GLY A 85 -7.60 6.78 3.52
C GLY A 85 -7.34 8.28 3.44
N ILE A 86 -8.38 9.00 3.02
CA ILE A 86 -8.40 10.44 2.91
C ILE A 86 -9.78 10.95 3.31
N ASN A 87 -9.84 12.08 4.03
CA ASN A 87 -11.07 12.70 4.48
C ASN A 87 -11.45 13.93 3.65
N GLU A 88 -12.63 14.47 3.90
CA GLU A 88 -13.19 15.64 3.20
C GLU A 88 -12.47 16.96 3.54
N ALA A 89 -11.64 17.00 4.60
CA ALA A 89 -10.74 18.12 4.89
C ALA A 89 -9.42 18.04 4.11
N GLY A 90 -9.18 16.99 3.33
CA GLY A 90 -7.95 16.77 2.56
C GLY A 90 -6.80 16.18 3.39
N PHE A 91 -7.05 15.77 4.63
CA PHE A 91 -6.10 15.02 5.44
C PHE A 91 -6.10 13.56 4.99
N ALA A 92 -4.91 13.03 4.71
CA ALA A 92 -4.76 11.63 4.34
C ALA A 92 -3.64 10.95 5.13
N ILE A 93 -3.86 9.67 5.43
CA ILE A 93 -2.94 8.86 6.21
C ILE A 93 -2.89 7.42 5.70
N ALA A 94 -1.69 6.85 5.70
CA ALA A 94 -1.47 5.42 5.53
C ALA A 94 -0.28 4.99 6.41
N ASN A 95 -0.15 3.69 6.68
CA ASN A 95 0.96 3.21 7.51
C ASN A 95 1.66 2.00 6.91
N ASN A 96 2.80 1.69 7.49
CA ASN A 96 3.39 0.35 7.51
C ASN A 96 3.89 0.04 8.92
N LEU A 97 3.67 -1.19 9.36
CA LEU A 97 4.16 -1.65 10.66
C LEU A 97 5.67 -1.47 10.77
N SER A 98 6.15 -1.09 11.95
CA SER A 98 7.56 -1.02 12.26
C SER A 98 7.91 -2.08 13.32
N TYR A 99 8.91 -2.91 13.03
CA TYR A 99 9.33 -4.01 13.90
C TYR A 99 10.59 -3.69 14.68
N ASN A 100 11.05 -2.43 14.71
CA ASN A 100 12.25 -2.01 15.44
C ASN A 100 12.03 -0.81 16.35
N LEU A 101 10.79 -0.31 16.50
CA LEU A 101 10.48 0.78 17.43
C LEU A 101 10.30 0.26 18.87
N ARG A 102 9.71 -0.91 19.03
CA ARG A 102 9.41 -1.54 20.32
C ARG A 102 10.15 -2.85 20.48
N PRO A 103 10.52 -3.22 21.74
CA PRO A 103 11.14 -4.53 22.01
C PRO A 103 10.19 -5.71 21.81
N ASP A 104 8.91 -5.53 22.14
CA ASP A 104 7.86 -6.54 22.23
C ASP A 104 6.78 -6.42 21.16
N ASP A 105 6.98 -5.56 20.23
CA ASP A 105 6.20 -5.21 19.05
C ASP A 105 4.81 -5.83 18.90
N THR A 106 3.81 -5.10 19.30
CA THR A 106 2.42 -5.51 19.12
C THR A 106 1.51 -4.39 18.62
N GLY A 107 1.99 -3.42 17.87
CA GLY A 107 1.19 -2.30 17.36
C GLY A 107 -0.17 -2.68 16.75
N THR A 108 -1.09 -3.17 17.59
CA THR A 108 -2.39 -3.76 17.19
C THR A 108 -3.44 -2.70 16.89
N GLN A 109 -3.22 -1.47 17.34
CA GLN A 109 -4.19 -0.37 17.26
C GLN A 109 -3.91 0.64 16.15
N ASN A 110 -2.89 0.41 15.33
CA ASN A 110 -2.53 1.33 14.24
C ASN A 110 -3.72 1.68 13.33
N GLY A 111 -4.56 0.71 12.98
CA GLY A 111 -5.73 0.92 12.14
C GLY A 111 -6.83 1.75 12.82
N LEU A 112 -7.03 1.56 14.12
CA LEU A 112 -7.97 2.37 14.91
C LEU A 112 -7.50 3.81 15.03
N LEU A 113 -6.20 4.03 15.28
CA LEU A 113 -5.60 5.36 15.32
C LEU A 113 -5.82 6.10 14.01
N MET A 114 -5.56 5.43 12.87
CA MET A 114 -5.79 6.03 11.55
C MET A 114 -7.26 6.35 11.27
N SER A 115 -8.18 5.46 11.63
CA SER A 115 -9.63 5.73 11.50
C SER A 115 -10.05 6.95 12.34
N ARG A 116 -9.55 7.05 13.58
CA ARG A 116 -9.81 8.20 14.42
C ARG A 116 -9.21 9.47 13.83
N ALA A 117 -7.95 9.43 13.37
CA ALA A 117 -7.29 10.57 12.74
C ALA A 117 -8.06 11.06 11.50
N LEU A 118 -8.50 10.16 10.62
CA LEU A 118 -9.33 10.52 9.46
C LEU A 118 -10.67 11.15 9.87
N GLY A 119 -11.23 10.73 11.00
CA GLY A 119 -12.49 11.26 11.49
C GLY A 119 -12.40 12.65 12.14
N ILE A 120 -11.20 13.13 12.54
CA ILE A 120 -11.08 14.39 13.35
C ILE A 120 -9.99 15.34 12.87
N CYS A 121 -8.91 14.88 12.22
CA CYS A 121 -7.77 15.71 11.83
C CYS A 121 -8.00 16.38 10.46
N GLU A 122 -7.49 17.61 10.32
CA GLU A 122 -7.39 18.33 9.03
C GLU A 122 -5.95 18.68 8.67
N SER A 123 -5.00 18.53 9.61
CA SER A 123 -3.61 18.91 9.45
C SER A 123 -2.63 17.88 10.03
N LEU A 124 -1.35 17.99 9.64
CA LEU A 124 -0.25 17.28 10.27
C LEU A 124 -0.15 17.60 11.77
N GLU A 125 -0.41 18.86 12.15
CA GLU A 125 -0.34 19.31 13.53
C GLU A 125 -1.42 18.64 14.40
N ASP A 126 -2.65 18.46 13.86
CA ASP A 126 -3.70 17.72 14.58
C ASP A 126 -3.28 16.29 14.86
N PHE A 127 -2.69 15.63 13.86
CA PHE A 127 -2.20 14.26 14.04
C PHE A 127 -1.03 14.20 15.04
N GLU A 128 -0.11 15.16 14.97
CA GLU A 128 1.00 15.27 15.91
C GLU A 128 0.51 15.49 17.35
N ASN A 129 -0.49 16.35 17.54
CA ASN A 129 -1.14 16.57 18.85
C ASN A 129 -1.80 15.28 19.35
N MET A 130 -2.49 14.55 18.46
CA MET A 130 -3.09 13.26 18.80
C MET A 130 -2.06 12.22 19.26
N LEU A 131 -0.86 12.20 18.66
CA LEU A 131 0.25 11.34 19.12
C LEU A 131 0.84 11.81 20.44
N ARG A 132 0.95 13.12 20.64
CA ARG A 132 1.53 13.74 21.86
C ARG A 132 0.63 13.55 23.07
N GLU A 133 -0.67 13.68 22.90
CA GLU A 133 -1.66 13.58 23.99
C GLU A 133 -2.08 12.13 24.27
N GLY A 134 -1.89 11.24 23.31
CA GLY A 134 -2.25 9.84 23.43
C GLY A 134 -1.30 9.09 24.38
N THR A 135 -1.88 8.34 25.31
CA THR A 135 -1.14 7.43 26.18
C THR A 135 -1.62 6.01 25.98
N GLY A 136 -0.69 5.04 25.95
CA GLY A 136 -1.02 3.63 25.79
C GLY A 136 -1.73 3.33 24.45
N LEU A 137 -1.28 3.94 23.37
CA LEU A 137 -1.92 3.82 22.05
C LEU A 137 -1.78 2.43 21.42
N GLU A 138 -0.90 1.57 21.95
CA GLU A 138 -0.59 0.24 21.42
C GLU A 138 -0.29 0.28 19.92
N ILE A 139 0.59 1.20 19.52
CA ILE A 139 1.00 1.41 18.13
C ILE A 139 2.49 1.13 17.93
N SER A 140 2.86 0.68 16.74
CA SER A 140 4.26 0.58 16.27
C SER A 140 4.25 0.66 14.75
N ALA A 141 4.40 1.87 14.19
CA ALA A 141 4.29 2.05 12.75
C ALA A 141 4.99 3.33 12.24
N ASN A 142 5.26 3.34 10.95
CA ASN A 142 5.56 4.54 10.19
C ASN A 142 4.25 5.03 9.57
N PHE A 143 3.75 6.17 10.02
CA PHE A 143 2.55 6.81 9.48
C PHE A 143 2.96 7.84 8.43
N ALA A 144 2.53 7.63 7.20
CA ALA A 144 2.64 8.56 6.09
C ALA A 144 1.44 9.50 6.14
N VAL A 145 1.65 10.80 6.25
CA VAL A 145 0.58 11.80 6.41
C VAL A 145 0.78 12.95 5.44
N ILE A 146 -0.31 13.39 4.80
CA ILE A 146 -0.38 14.63 4.01
C ILE A 146 -1.64 15.39 4.37
N ASP A 147 -1.65 16.71 4.15
CA ASP A 147 -2.80 17.58 4.37
C ASP A 147 -3.03 18.61 3.26
N ALA A 148 -4.16 19.29 3.32
CA ALA A 148 -4.53 20.33 2.35
C ALA A 148 -3.71 21.64 2.51
N HIS A 149 -2.95 21.78 3.59
CA HIS A 149 -2.13 22.97 3.87
C HIS A 149 -0.73 22.88 3.24
N GLY A 150 -0.43 21.76 2.57
CA GLY A 150 0.87 21.50 1.93
C GLY A 150 1.80 20.67 2.81
N GLY A 151 1.32 20.20 3.97
CA GLY A 151 2.05 19.32 4.86
C GLY A 151 2.24 17.93 4.24
N ALA A 152 3.44 17.37 4.43
CA ALA A 152 3.77 15.99 4.07
C ALA A 152 4.86 15.48 5.01
N ALA A 153 4.60 14.42 5.78
CA ALA A 153 5.58 13.89 6.74
C ALA A 153 5.37 12.40 7.03
N TYR A 154 6.45 11.74 7.46
CA TYR A 154 6.37 10.50 8.21
C TYR A 154 6.42 10.76 9.69
N PHE A 155 5.56 10.05 10.44
CA PHE A 155 5.64 9.91 11.88
C PHE A 155 6.01 8.45 12.18
N GLU A 156 7.24 8.20 12.60
CA GLU A 156 7.69 6.92 13.11
C GLU A 156 7.28 6.86 14.59
N ALA A 157 6.13 6.22 14.90
CA ALA A 157 5.47 6.35 16.18
C ALA A 157 5.26 5.01 16.90
N TRP A 158 5.37 5.07 18.24
CA TRP A 158 5.12 3.96 19.16
C TRP A 158 4.38 4.49 20.41
N ASP A 159 4.04 3.64 21.34
CA ASP A 159 3.19 3.96 22.49
C ASP A 159 3.63 5.16 23.35
N HIS A 160 4.92 5.48 23.32
CA HIS A 160 5.51 6.46 24.21
C HIS A 160 6.15 7.65 23.51
N GLY A 161 5.96 7.73 22.18
CA GLY A 161 6.54 8.83 21.43
C GLY A 161 6.52 8.64 19.91
N TYR A 162 7.15 9.58 19.24
CA TYR A 162 7.29 9.57 17.78
C TYR A 162 8.54 10.33 17.35
N THR A 163 8.98 10.05 16.14
CA THR A 163 9.97 10.89 15.41
C THR A 163 9.32 11.32 14.10
N ARG A 164 9.30 12.65 13.85
CA ARG A 164 8.74 13.25 12.65
C ARG A 164 9.84 13.47 11.61
N TYR A 165 9.55 13.14 10.36
CA TYR A 165 10.37 13.39 9.19
C TYR A 165 9.54 14.13 8.15
N ASP A 166 9.74 15.44 8.02
CA ASP A 166 9.08 16.22 6.99
C ASP A 166 9.64 15.88 5.60
N VAL A 167 8.74 15.77 4.63
CA VAL A 167 9.14 15.54 3.23
C VAL A 167 9.71 16.85 2.68
N PRO A 168 10.95 16.87 2.21
CA PRO A 168 11.52 18.09 1.62
C PRO A 168 10.69 18.58 0.43
N GLU A 169 10.62 19.88 0.22
CA GLU A 169 9.99 20.45 -0.96
C GLU A 169 10.65 19.92 -2.24
N GLY A 170 9.85 19.36 -3.16
CA GLY A 170 10.38 18.66 -4.34
C GLY A 170 10.99 17.28 -4.03
N GLY A 171 10.76 16.76 -2.82
CA GLY A 171 11.30 15.49 -2.33
C GLY A 171 10.28 14.36 -2.25
N VAL A 172 10.83 13.20 -1.92
CA VAL A 172 10.10 11.95 -1.66
C VAL A 172 10.75 11.25 -0.47
N LEU A 173 9.93 10.67 0.40
CA LEU A 173 10.39 9.74 1.44
C LEU A 173 9.66 8.40 1.29
N TYR A 174 10.27 7.32 1.74
CA TYR A 174 9.69 5.97 1.69
C TYR A 174 10.10 5.16 2.91
N ARG A 175 9.24 4.17 3.25
CA ARG A 175 9.44 3.26 4.39
C ARG A 175 8.99 1.85 4.03
N THR A 176 9.56 0.89 4.76
CA THR A 176 9.08 -0.49 4.82
C THR A 176 8.82 -0.87 6.28
N ASN A 177 9.11 -2.08 6.72
CA ASN A 177 8.78 -2.54 8.06
C ASN A 177 9.91 -2.34 9.08
N PHE A 178 10.65 -1.27 8.91
CA PHE A 178 11.54 -0.70 9.92
C PHE A 178 11.46 0.82 9.89
N SER A 179 11.77 1.44 11.01
CA SER A 179 11.86 2.88 11.19
C SER A 179 13.33 3.30 11.20
N LEU A 180 13.64 4.46 10.64
CA LEU A 180 15.00 5.00 10.66
C LEU A 180 15.43 5.44 12.08
N SER A 181 14.45 5.82 12.92
CA SER A 181 14.65 6.16 14.32
C SER A 181 14.63 4.94 15.26
N GLY A 182 14.34 3.76 14.73
CA GLY A 182 14.25 2.53 15.52
C GLY A 182 15.61 1.89 15.78
N ARG A 183 15.60 0.71 16.42
CA ARG A 183 16.82 -0.04 16.71
C ARG A 183 17.50 -0.47 15.42
N GLU A 184 18.81 -0.22 15.37
CA GLU A 184 19.62 -0.51 14.19
C GLU A 184 19.71 -2.02 13.91
N ASN A 185 19.67 -2.40 12.64
CA ASN A 185 19.71 -3.80 12.17
C ASN A 185 18.56 -4.69 12.64
N GLU A 186 17.50 -4.10 13.21
CA GLU A 186 16.27 -4.78 13.56
C GLU A 186 15.12 -4.36 12.62
N GLY A 187 14.01 -5.14 12.66
CA GLY A 187 12.86 -4.90 11.81
C GLY A 187 12.85 -5.76 10.57
N GLY A 188 12.12 -5.33 9.53
CA GLY A 188 11.90 -6.14 8.33
C GLY A 188 11.74 -5.34 7.05
N GLY A 189 11.73 -6.05 5.92
CA GLY A 189 11.48 -5.42 4.62
C GLY A 189 12.69 -4.76 3.97
N TYR A 190 13.90 -5.05 4.42
CA TYR A 190 15.13 -4.48 3.85
C TYR A 190 15.27 -4.71 2.34
N ALA A 191 14.92 -5.90 1.85
CA ALA A 191 14.93 -6.17 0.41
C ALA A 191 13.98 -5.24 -0.36
N ARG A 192 12.77 -4.98 0.17
CA ARG A 192 11.81 -4.07 -0.44
C ARG A 192 12.25 -2.59 -0.30
N TYR A 193 12.93 -2.25 0.79
CA TYR A 193 13.55 -0.93 0.94
C TYR A 193 14.59 -0.68 -0.15
N GLU A 194 15.47 -1.64 -0.42
CA GLU A 194 16.43 -1.58 -1.50
C GLU A 194 15.74 -1.50 -2.90
N ALA A 195 14.64 -2.22 -3.08
CA ALA A 195 13.88 -2.17 -4.32
C ALA A 195 13.25 -0.78 -4.53
N ILE A 196 12.55 -0.25 -3.51
CA ILE A 196 11.89 1.08 -3.63
C ILE A 196 12.93 2.20 -3.74
N SER A 197 14.07 2.11 -3.05
CA SER A 197 15.16 3.06 -3.18
C SER A 197 15.60 3.21 -4.64
N ARG A 198 15.93 2.09 -5.29
CA ARG A 198 16.30 2.07 -6.72
C ARG A 198 15.20 2.57 -7.66
N ILE A 199 13.92 2.37 -7.30
CA ILE A 199 12.80 2.90 -8.08
C ILE A 199 12.75 4.43 -7.95
N MET A 200 12.87 4.96 -6.73
CA MET A 200 12.77 6.39 -6.45
C MET A 200 13.97 7.18 -6.98
N GLU A 201 15.18 6.58 -7.02
CA GLU A 201 16.37 7.18 -7.61
C GLU A 201 16.21 7.56 -9.09
N LYS A 202 15.33 6.88 -9.82
CA LYS A 202 15.10 7.11 -11.26
C LYS A 202 14.47 8.47 -11.58
N ARG A 203 13.91 9.16 -10.61
CA ARG A 203 13.27 10.48 -10.72
C ARG A 203 12.65 10.73 -12.11
N PRO A 204 11.37 10.41 -12.32
CA PRO A 204 10.75 10.52 -13.64
C PRO A 204 10.75 11.98 -14.12
N ARG A 205 11.00 12.20 -15.41
CA ARG A 205 10.85 13.54 -16.01
C ARG A 205 9.41 13.99 -15.86
N GLY A 206 9.19 15.19 -15.32
CA GLY A 206 7.85 15.73 -15.06
C GLY A 206 7.27 15.34 -13.70
N GLY A 207 8.03 14.65 -12.84
CA GLY A 207 7.61 14.30 -11.47
C GLY A 207 6.99 12.92 -11.35
N TYR A 208 6.75 12.51 -10.10
CA TYR A 208 6.11 11.23 -9.78
C TYR A 208 4.61 11.30 -10.09
N SER A 209 4.09 10.30 -10.77
CA SER A 209 2.66 10.20 -11.13
C SER A 209 2.00 8.99 -10.47
N PRO A 210 0.67 8.92 -10.44
CA PRO A 210 -0.02 7.69 -10.04
C PRO A 210 0.45 6.46 -10.81
N GLU A 211 0.64 6.56 -12.13
CA GLU A 211 1.13 5.46 -12.97
C GLU A 211 2.52 4.98 -12.57
N PHE A 212 3.40 5.90 -12.15
CA PHE A 212 4.72 5.53 -11.63
C PHE A 212 4.60 4.58 -10.44
N PHE A 213 3.68 4.85 -9.53
CA PHE A 213 3.46 3.99 -8.36
C PHE A 213 2.69 2.71 -8.69
N LEU A 214 1.80 2.74 -9.67
CA LEU A 214 1.16 1.51 -10.19
C LEU A 214 2.19 0.58 -10.83
N ASP A 215 3.19 1.12 -11.52
CA ASP A 215 4.32 0.35 -12.02
C ASP A 215 5.24 -0.13 -10.89
N ALA A 216 5.47 0.69 -9.85
CA ALA A 216 6.23 0.31 -8.67
C ALA A 216 5.56 -0.86 -7.92
N ALA A 217 4.23 -0.86 -7.78
CA ALA A 217 3.45 -1.94 -7.18
C ALA A 217 3.62 -3.29 -7.91
N ARG A 218 4.04 -3.25 -9.16
CA ARG A 218 4.29 -4.42 -10.03
C ARG A 218 5.76 -4.55 -10.41
N ASN A 219 6.65 -4.05 -9.57
CA ASN A 219 8.08 -4.12 -9.81
C ASN A 219 8.64 -5.47 -9.37
N PHE A 220 9.04 -6.30 -10.33
CA PHE A 220 9.56 -7.65 -10.12
C PHE A 220 11.10 -7.70 -10.02
N HIS A 221 11.76 -6.60 -9.70
CA HIS A 221 13.21 -6.64 -9.47
C HIS A 221 13.48 -7.05 -8.02
N HIS A 222 14.31 -8.09 -7.89
CA HIS A 222 14.73 -8.59 -6.58
C HIS A 222 15.47 -7.51 -5.78
N GLY A 223 15.02 -7.30 -4.53
CA GLY A 223 15.47 -6.20 -3.71
C GLY A 223 16.98 -6.08 -3.57
N PHE A 224 17.67 -7.12 -3.17
CA PHE A 224 19.13 -7.07 -2.95
C PHE A 224 19.94 -7.15 -4.25
N SER A 225 19.57 -8.03 -5.17
CA SER A 225 20.38 -8.24 -6.39
C SER A 225 20.01 -7.32 -7.56
N GLY A 226 18.84 -6.66 -7.53
CA GLY A 226 18.32 -5.88 -8.65
C GLY A 226 17.94 -6.69 -9.90
N LYS A 227 18.04 -8.03 -9.85
CA LYS A 227 17.71 -8.89 -11.01
C LYS A 227 16.21 -8.88 -11.26
N ASP A 228 15.83 -8.75 -12.52
CA ASP A 228 14.44 -8.85 -12.95
C ASP A 228 13.96 -10.30 -12.90
N ALA A 229 13.05 -10.61 -12.00
CA ALA A 229 12.47 -11.94 -11.83
C ALA A 229 11.66 -12.41 -13.05
N LEU A 230 11.15 -11.49 -13.85
CA LEU A 230 10.42 -11.82 -15.07
C LEU A 230 11.33 -12.24 -16.25
N LYS A 231 12.66 -12.14 -16.12
CA LYS A 231 13.61 -12.65 -17.13
C LYS A 231 13.77 -14.15 -17.02
N GLY A 232 12.79 -14.90 -17.46
CA GLY A 232 12.77 -16.36 -17.42
C GLY A 232 11.35 -16.90 -17.55
N ASN A 233 11.20 -18.21 -17.41
CA ASN A 233 9.90 -18.89 -17.42
C ASN A 233 9.83 -19.96 -16.32
N ALA A 234 10.57 -19.75 -15.24
CA ALA A 234 10.63 -20.65 -14.10
C ALA A 234 9.83 -20.10 -12.92
N LEU A 235 9.71 -20.89 -11.88
CA LEU A 235 9.29 -20.46 -10.57
C LEU A 235 10.38 -19.60 -9.94
N VAL A 236 9.99 -18.48 -9.33
CA VAL A 236 10.89 -17.54 -8.69
C VAL A 236 10.44 -17.27 -7.26
N TYR A 237 11.39 -17.32 -6.31
CA TYR A 237 11.15 -16.88 -4.95
C TYR A 237 10.89 -15.38 -4.91
N ASP A 238 9.71 -14.96 -4.45
CA ASP A 238 9.23 -13.59 -4.59
C ASP A 238 9.12 -12.80 -3.27
N ASN A 239 9.47 -13.37 -2.14
CA ASN A 239 9.42 -12.66 -0.85
C ASN A 239 10.30 -11.39 -0.81
N HIS A 240 11.31 -11.30 -1.67
CA HIS A 240 12.20 -10.15 -1.81
C HIS A 240 11.76 -9.16 -2.91
N LEU A 241 10.59 -9.36 -3.50
CA LEU A 241 9.97 -8.46 -4.47
C LEU A 241 9.02 -7.47 -3.77
N ILE A 242 8.62 -6.41 -4.48
CA ILE A 242 7.54 -5.53 -4.00
C ILE A 242 6.20 -6.29 -4.07
N PRO A 243 5.75 -6.83 -5.22
CA PRO A 243 4.58 -7.70 -5.23
C PRO A 243 4.96 -9.11 -4.80
N ARG A 244 4.29 -9.63 -3.79
CA ARG A 244 4.51 -10.96 -3.23
C ARG A 244 3.16 -11.60 -2.82
N PRO A 245 3.10 -12.91 -2.48
CA PRO A 245 1.84 -13.63 -2.28
C PRO A 245 0.88 -12.98 -1.29
N TRP A 246 1.43 -12.22 -0.35
CA TRP A 246 0.70 -11.54 0.71
C TRP A 246 0.29 -10.10 0.35
N SER A 247 0.59 -9.64 -0.88
CA SER A 247 0.16 -8.31 -1.35
C SER A 247 -1.34 -8.29 -1.53
N ALA A 248 -2.01 -7.62 -0.59
CA ALA A 248 -3.45 -7.59 -0.43
C ALA A 248 -4.13 -6.43 -1.16
N SER A 249 -3.39 -5.35 -1.41
CA SER A 249 -3.85 -4.20 -2.19
C SER A 249 -2.71 -3.22 -2.42
N SER A 250 -2.91 -2.31 -3.37
CA SER A 250 -2.10 -1.10 -3.52
C SER A 250 -3.00 0.12 -3.63
N VAL A 251 -2.56 1.26 -3.13
CA VAL A 251 -3.30 2.51 -3.24
C VAL A 251 -2.37 3.67 -3.45
N ILE A 252 -2.77 4.59 -4.32
CA ILE A 252 -2.21 5.93 -4.39
C ILE A 252 -3.29 6.89 -3.93
N ILE A 253 -3.01 7.67 -2.90
CA ILE A 253 -3.88 8.73 -2.41
C ILE A 253 -3.32 10.03 -2.96
N GLU A 254 -4.05 10.68 -3.86
CA GLU A 254 -3.75 12.02 -4.32
C GLU A 254 -4.44 13.02 -3.39
N GLY A 255 -3.65 13.72 -2.60
CA GLY A 255 -4.10 14.78 -1.74
C GLY A 255 -4.52 16.03 -2.53
N VAL A 256 -4.57 17.13 -1.84
CA VAL A 256 -4.91 18.46 -2.39
C VAL A 256 -3.86 19.48 -1.99
N THR A 257 -3.91 20.66 -2.59
CA THR A 257 -3.13 21.83 -2.20
C THR A 257 -4.06 22.93 -1.70
N GLN A 258 -3.53 23.95 -1.05
CA GLN A 258 -4.31 25.10 -0.58
C GLN A 258 -5.13 25.82 -1.68
N ALA A 259 -4.72 25.67 -2.95
CA ALA A 259 -5.43 26.25 -4.08
C ALA A 259 -6.67 25.46 -4.52
N GLN A 260 -6.88 24.26 -3.95
CA GLN A 260 -7.95 23.35 -4.33
C GLN A 260 -8.97 23.22 -3.20
N ARG A 261 -10.16 22.73 -3.53
CA ARG A 261 -11.14 22.32 -2.52
C ARG A 261 -10.55 21.16 -1.68
N PRO A 262 -10.73 21.15 -0.36
CA PRO A 262 -10.20 20.08 0.49
C PRO A 262 -10.72 18.69 0.10
N ASP A 263 -11.98 18.58 -0.31
CA ASP A 263 -12.63 17.33 -0.72
C ASP A 263 -12.31 16.90 -2.17
N ALA A 264 -11.42 17.64 -2.88
CA ALA A 264 -10.96 17.27 -4.23
C ALA A 264 -9.92 16.13 -4.24
N GLY A 265 -9.64 15.54 -3.08
CA GLY A 265 -8.78 14.37 -2.98
C GLY A 265 -9.37 13.14 -3.65
N MET A 266 -8.51 12.18 -4.02
CA MET A 266 -8.95 10.93 -4.63
C MET A 266 -8.00 9.77 -4.30
N MET A 267 -8.51 8.57 -4.47
CA MET A 267 -7.76 7.33 -4.31
C MET A 267 -7.75 6.55 -5.64
N TRP A 268 -6.56 6.06 -6.03
CA TRP A 268 -6.40 5.03 -7.05
C TRP A 268 -6.18 3.72 -6.32
N PHE A 269 -7.21 2.91 -6.22
CA PHE A 269 -7.20 1.68 -5.45
C PHE A 269 -7.06 0.45 -6.34
N VAL A 270 -6.02 -0.34 -6.11
CA VAL A 270 -5.79 -1.65 -6.75
C VAL A 270 -6.21 -2.72 -5.74
N PRO A 271 -7.37 -3.36 -5.91
CA PRO A 271 -7.85 -4.39 -5.01
C PRO A 271 -7.10 -5.71 -5.20
N GLY A 272 -6.73 -6.38 -4.10
CA GLY A 272 -6.04 -7.66 -4.14
C GLY A 272 -4.60 -7.58 -4.66
N TYR A 273 -4.11 -8.66 -5.24
CA TYR A 273 -2.73 -8.78 -5.74
C TYR A 273 -2.48 -7.88 -6.96
N PRO A 274 -1.64 -6.83 -6.87
CA PRO A 274 -1.51 -5.81 -7.92
C PRO A 274 -1.12 -6.33 -9.30
N PRO A 275 -0.27 -7.36 -9.46
CA PRO A 275 -0.01 -7.94 -10.78
C PRO A 275 -1.22 -8.59 -11.44
N CYS A 276 -2.27 -8.90 -10.70
CA CYS A 276 -3.49 -9.54 -11.16
C CYS A 276 -4.72 -8.63 -11.13
N SER A 277 -4.53 -7.35 -10.79
CA SER A 277 -5.60 -6.36 -10.62
C SER A 277 -5.18 -5.00 -11.21
N TYR A 278 -6.13 -4.12 -11.42
CA TYR A 278 -5.89 -2.77 -11.93
C TYR A 278 -6.52 -1.71 -11.03
N ALA A 279 -6.02 -0.48 -11.12
CA ALA A 279 -6.47 0.63 -10.30
C ALA A 279 -7.88 1.08 -10.69
N VAL A 280 -8.71 1.38 -9.69
CA VAL A 280 -10.04 1.99 -9.81
C VAL A 280 -10.03 3.30 -9.04
N ALA A 281 -10.60 4.37 -9.59
CA ALA A 281 -10.67 5.68 -8.95
C ALA A 281 -11.84 5.76 -7.96
N ALA A 282 -11.60 6.45 -6.84
CA ALA A 282 -12.63 6.85 -5.89
C ALA A 282 -12.36 8.30 -5.46
N TRP A 283 -13.34 9.19 -5.66
CA TRP A 283 -13.24 10.60 -5.28
C TRP A 283 -13.82 10.82 -3.89
N VAL A 284 -13.17 11.63 -3.07
CA VAL A 284 -13.65 11.98 -1.73
C VAL A 284 -14.99 12.68 -1.81
N ALA A 285 -15.13 13.63 -2.74
CA ALA A 285 -16.38 14.39 -2.96
C ALA A 285 -17.58 13.52 -3.38
N ALA A 286 -17.34 12.30 -3.87
CA ALA A 286 -18.39 11.36 -4.25
C ALA A 286 -19.09 10.71 -3.05
N GLY A 287 -18.50 10.77 -1.84
CA GLY A 287 -19.08 10.20 -0.64
C GLY A 287 -19.35 8.70 -0.77
N ASP A 288 -20.58 8.28 -0.51
CA ASP A 288 -21.03 6.89 -0.60
C ASP A 288 -21.10 6.33 -2.04
N ASN A 289 -20.96 7.17 -3.07
CA ASN A 289 -21.00 6.75 -4.47
C ASN A 289 -19.67 6.11 -4.91
N LEU A 290 -19.26 5.04 -4.24
CA LEU A 290 -18.06 4.27 -4.58
C LEU A 290 -18.37 3.25 -5.69
N PRO A 291 -17.39 2.91 -6.56
CA PRO A 291 -17.55 1.84 -7.55
C PRO A 291 -17.83 0.49 -6.86
N ALA A 292 -18.93 -0.18 -7.22
CA ALA A 292 -19.33 -1.46 -6.66
C ALA A 292 -18.28 -2.57 -6.86
N THR A 293 -17.42 -2.43 -7.87
CA THR A 293 -16.32 -3.36 -8.13
C THR A 293 -15.29 -3.43 -7.02
N VAL A 294 -15.14 -2.37 -6.21
CA VAL A 294 -14.14 -2.24 -5.14
C VAL A 294 -14.72 -1.92 -3.77
N SER A 295 -16.04 -1.79 -3.66
CA SER A 295 -16.78 -1.54 -2.41
C SER A 295 -17.77 -2.66 -2.12
N GLY A 296 -18.28 -2.76 -0.90
CA GLY A 296 -19.17 -3.83 -0.48
C GLY A 296 -18.48 -5.19 -0.63
N ASP A 297 -19.04 -6.08 -1.44
CA ASP A 297 -18.49 -7.41 -1.73
C ASP A 297 -17.18 -7.37 -2.52
N ALA A 298 -16.81 -6.21 -3.08
CA ALA A 298 -15.57 -5.95 -3.80
C ALA A 298 -15.17 -7.07 -4.78
N PRO A 299 -15.98 -7.37 -5.81
CA PRO A 299 -15.74 -8.52 -6.70
C PRO A 299 -14.41 -8.45 -7.45
N ALA A 300 -13.85 -7.26 -7.66
CA ALA A 300 -12.53 -7.10 -8.25
C ALA A 300 -11.42 -7.63 -7.32
N ASN A 301 -11.59 -7.48 -6.00
CA ASN A 301 -10.66 -8.07 -5.03
C ASN A 301 -10.76 -9.61 -5.04
N ALA A 302 -11.97 -10.16 -5.05
CA ALA A 302 -12.18 -11.61 -5.09
C ALA A 302 -11.53 -12.24 -6.34
N LEU A 303 -11.69 -11.61 -7.51
CA LEU A 303 -11.05 -12.07 -8.75
C LEU A 303 -9.51 -11.95 -8.67
N ALA A 304 -8.99 -10.86 -8.12
CA ALA A 304 -7.54 -10.67 -7.97
C ALA A 304 -6.90 -11.74 -7.06
N VAL A 305 -7.60 -12.15 -6.00
CA VAL A 305 -7.16 -13.25 -5.11
C VAL A 305 -7.20 -14.60 -5.85
N GLU A 306 -8.24 -14.86 -6.63
CA GLU A 306 -8.31 -16.07 -7.46
C GLU A 306 -7.13 -16.14 -8.45
N LEU A 307 -6.83 -15.04 -9.14
CA LEU A 307 -5.72 -14.94 -10.07
C LEU A 307 -4.36 -15.02 -9.36
N MET A 308 -4.24 -14.48 -8.15
CA MET A 308 -3.05 -14.61 -7.33
C MET A 308 -2.74 -16.08 -7.06
N HIS A 309 -3.73 -16.91 -6.74
CA HIS A 309 -3.55 -18.35 -6.55
C HIS A 309 -3.10 -19.05 -7.86
N LYS A 310 -3.55 -18.57 -9.03
CA LYS A 310 -3.09 -19.10 -10.33
C LYS A 310 -1.62 -18.78 -10.62
N VAL A 311 -1.13 -17.63 -10.16
CA VAL A 311 0.28 -17.25 -10.35
C VAL A 311 1.20 -17.69 -9.21
N HIS A 312 0.63 -18.18 -8.10
CA HIS A 312 1.34 -18.81 -6.98
C HIS A 312 0.83 -20.24 -6.79
N PRO A 313 1.28 -21.20 -7.60
CA PRO A 313 0.70 -22.53 -7.69
C PRO A 313 0.82 -23.35 -6.40
N PHE A 314 1.69 -22.94 -5.47
CA PHE A 314 1.91 -23.60 -4.19
C PHE A 314 1.39 -22.78 -3.00
N PHE A 315 0.55 -21.79 -3.24
CA PHE A 315 0.07 -20.87 -2.19
C PHE A 315 -0.58 -21.58 -0.99
N GLN A 316 -1.19 -22.73 -1.19
CA GLN A 316 -1.80 -23.53 -0.12
C GLN A 316 -0.79 -24.39 0.66
N ASN A 317 0.42 -24.53 0.15
CA ASN A 317 1.53 -25.21 0.81
C ASN A 317 2.47 -24.16 1.41
N GLU A 318 2.61 -24.13 2.73
CA GLU A 318 3.40 -23.11 3.44
C GLU A 318 4.84 -22.97 2.90
N GLU A 319 5.45 -24.07 2.47
CA GLU A 319 6.80 -24.07 1.90
C GLU A 319 6.86 -23.51 0.47
N GLY A 320 5.75 -23.54 -0.26
CA GLY A 320 5.68 -23.14 -1.67
C GLY A 320 4.98 -21.81 -1.92
N ALA A 321 4.40 -21.18 -0.87
CA ALA A 321 3.60 -19.96 -0.98
C ALA A 321 4.35 -18.76 -1.60
N GLU A 322 5.67 -18.74 -1.46
CA GLU A 322 6.55 -17.64 -1.88
C GLU A 322 7.12 -17.81 -3.30
N TYR A 323 6.60 -18.75 -4.08
CA TYR A 323 7.05 -18.98 -5.44
C TYR A 323 6.06 -18.50 -6.49
N LEU A 324 6.52 -17.59 -7.33
CA LEU A 324 5.78 -16.99 -8.43
C LEU A 324 6.00 -17.78 -9.73
N ASP A 325 4.92 -18.16 -10.42
CA ASP A 325 4.98 -18.64 -11.81
C ASP A 325 5.12 -17.45 -12.77
N VAL A 326 6.32 -17.22 -13.24
CA VAL A 326 6.67 -16.14 -14.16
C VAL A 326 5.91 -16.24 -15.49
N LYS A 327 5.64 -17.45 -15.98
CA LYS A 327 4.90 -17.66 -17.22
C LYS A 327 3.43 -17.27 -17.07
N ALA A 328 2.82 -17.60 -15.94
CA ALA A 328 1.45 -17.21 -15.62
C ALA A 328 1.33 -15.68 -15.49
N VAL A 329 2.25 -15.02 -14.76
CA VAL A 329 2.26 -13.55 -14.66
C VAL A 329 2.41 -12.87 -16.01
N LYS A 330 3.31 -13.34 -16.87
CA LYS A 330 3.50 -12.79 -18.23
C LYS A 330 2.25 -12.86 -19.10
N LYS A 331 1.34 -13.78 -18.85
CA LYS A 331 0.05 -13.87 -19.55
C LYS A 331 -0.96 -12.84 -19.03
N ILE A 332 -1.03 -12.65 -17.69
CA ILE A 332 -2.04 -11.82 -17.04
C ILE A 332 -1.67 -10.33 -17.09
N LEU A 333 -0.42 -9.99 -16.81
CA LEU A 333 0.04 -8.61 -16.62
C LEU A 333 -0.26 -7.66 -17.81
N PRO A 334 -0.11 -8.08 -19.10
CA PRO A 334 -0.49 -7.23 -20.23
C PRO A 334 -1.99 -6.91 -20.27
N VAL A 335 -2.85 -7.85 -19.85
CA VAL A 335 -4.30 -7.67 -19.80
C VAL A 335 -4.65 -6.65 -18.69
N VAL A 336 -4.02 -6.79 -17.50
CA VAL A 336 -4.13 -5.83 -16.39
C VAL A 336 -3.74 -4.42 -16.84
N ARG A 337 -2.55 -4.25 -17.43
CA ARG A 337 -2.08 -2.94 -17.91
C ARG A 337 -3.00 -2.30 -18.96
N LYS A 338 -3.59 -3.11 -19.84
CA LYS A 338 -4.56 -2.61 -20.81
C LYS A 338 -5.85 -2.12 -20.17
N ALA A 339 -6.38 -2.86 -19.19
CA ALA A 339 -7.57 -2.47 -18.45
C ALA A 339 -7.30 -1.19 -17.64
N GLU A 340 -6.18 -1.14 -16.93
CA GLU A 340 -5.77 0.03 -16.14
C GLU A 340 -5.62 1.29 -16.98
N LYS A 341 -5.00 1.20 -18.16
CA LYS A 341 -4.87 2.36 -19.05
C LYS A 341 -6.24 2.93 -19.48
N ALA A 342 -7.23 2.06 -19.68
CA ALA A 342 -8.59 2.50 -20.01
C ALA A 342 -9.26 3.16 -18.79
N GLU A 343 -9.09 2.57 -17.61
CA GLU A 343 -9.63 3.07 -16.36
C GLU A 343 -9.09 4.46 -16.00
N LEU A 344 -7.77 4.61 -16.03
CA LEU A 344 -7.09 5.88 -15.75
C LEU A 344 -7.53 6.99 -16.71
N ARG A 345 -7.71 6.67 -18.00
CA ARG A 345 -8.16 7.64 -18.99
C ARG A 345 -9.57 8.14 -18.69
N GLU A 346 -10.49 7.26 -18.36
CA GLU A 346 -11.87 7.61 -18.05
C GLU A 346 -11.97 8.41 -16.76
N ALA A 347 -11.33 7.94 -15.70
CA ALA A 347 -11.32 8.63 -14.43
C ALA A 347 -10.80 10.07 -14.51
N ARG A 348 -9.79 10.32 -15.37
CA ARG A 348 -9.26 11.67 -15.60
C ARG A 348 -10.20 12.60 -16.38
N GLN A 349 -11.18 12.05 -17.05
CA GLN A 349 -12.22 12.82 -17.78
C GLN A 349 -13.48 13.02 -16.95
N THR A 350 -13.59 12.35 -15.80
CA THR A 350 -14.75 12.40 -14.91
C THR A 350 -14.58 13.55 -13.91
N ASP A 351 -15.57 14.41 -13.82
CA ASP A 351 -15.67 15.39 -12.73
C ASP A 351 -16.17 14.68 -11.46
N GLY A 352 -15.28 14.47 -10.50
CA GLY A 352 -15.59 13.82 -9.23
C GLY A 352 -16.58 14.59 -8.34
N PHE A 353 -16.87 15.84 -8.66
CA PHE A 353 -17.90 16.66 -8.00
C PHE A 353 -19.27 16.58 -8.67
N ASN A 354 -19.34 16.02 -9.85
CA ASN A 354 -20.61 15.84 -10.58
C ASN A 354 -21.18 14.45 -10.31
N PRO A 355 -22.26 14.32 -9.50
CA PRO A 355 -22.82 13.00 -9.16
C PRO A 355 -23.23 12.17 -10.39
N ALA A 356 -23.70 12.80 -11.45
CA ALA A 356 -24.10 12.08 -12.67
C ALA A 356 -22.89 11.50 -13.41
N GLU A 357 -21.76 12.23 -13.46
CA GLU A 357 -20.52 11.73 -14.04
C GLU A 357 -19.91 10.61 -13.21
N VAL A 358 -19.90 10.75 -11.87
CA VAL A 358 -19.44 9.70 -10.95
C VAL A 358 -20.26 8.43 -11.12
N LEU A 359 -21.58 8.52 -11.19
CA LEU A 359 -22.46 7.36 -11.44
C LEU A 359 -22.20 6.74 -12.83
N GLY A 360 -21.98 7.59 -13.85
CA GLY A 360 -21.58 7.14 -15.19
C GLY A 360 -20.25 6.37 -15.18
N TYR A 361 -19.25 6.90 -14.48
CA TYR A 361 -17.97 6.25 -14.27
C TYR A 361 -18.12 4.90 -13.55
N ASN A 362 -18.89 4.86 -12.45
CA ASN A 362 -19.11 3.63 -11.68
C ASN A 362 -19.71 2.51 -12.55
N LYS A 363 -20.72 2.85 -13.37
CA LYS A 363 -21.31 1.91 -14.32
C LYS A 363 -20.30 1.43 -15.35
N ALA A 364 -19.52 2.34 -15.92
CA ALA A 364 -18.46 1.97 -16.87
C ALA A 364 -17.34 1.14 -16.22
N CYS A 365 -17.04 1.32 -14.92
CA CYS A 365 -16.17 0.45 -14.14
C CYS A 365 -16.68 -0.99 -14.11
N GLU A 366 -17.97 -1.21 -13.85
CA GLU A 366 -18.59 -2.54 -13.82
C GLU A 366 -18.48 -3.23 -15.20
N GLU A 367 -18.79 -2.50 -16.27
CA GLU A 367 -18.68 -3.02 -17.63
C GLU A 367 -17.23 -3.42 -18.00
N ARG A 368 -16.25 -2.58 -17.61
CA ARG A 368 -14.82 -2.88 -17.82
C ARG A 368 -14.36 -4.04 -16.97
N PHE A 369 -14.84 -4.15 -15.75
CA PHE A 369 -14.53 -5.28 -14.87
C PHE A 369 -15.01 -6.60 -15.47
N GLU A 370 -16.25 -6.68 -15.96
CA GLU A 370 -16.77 -7.89 -16.59
C GLU A 370 -15.99 -8.24 -17.87
N ALA A 371 -15.63 -7.25 -18.69
CA ALA A 371 -14.79 -7.45 -19.85
C ALA A 371 -13.36 -7.92 -19.51
N PHE A 372 -12.78 -7.44 -18.41
CA PHE A 372 -11.50 -7.87 -17.87
C PHE A 372 -11.58 -9.31 -17.38
N LYS A 373 -12.58 -9.63 -16.53
CA LYS A 373 -12.82 -10.96 -15.97
C LYS A 373 -12.91 -12.01 -17.09
N GLN A 374 -13.70 -11.78 -18.13
CA GLN A 374 -13.81 -12.68 -19.27
C GLN A 374 -12.47 -12.98 -19.96
N LYS A 375 -11.53 -12.04 -19.96
CA LYS A 375 -10.21 -12.21 -20.62
C LYS A 375 -9.21 -12.98 -19.78
N VAL A 376 -9.27 -12.85 -18.44
CA VAL A 376 -8.29 -13.46 -17.54
C VAL A 376 -8.73 -14.82 -17.01
N THR A 377 -10.00 -15.19 -17.19
CA THR A 377 -10.56 -16.49 -16.79
C THR A 377 -10.60 -17.51 -17.95
N ARG A 378 -10.37 -17.07 -19.17
CA ARG A 378 -10.16 -17.94 -20.37
C ARG A 378 -8.70 -18.40 -20.44
#